data_9e3e797b5752ded443644ac5bb4d1eba
#
_entry.id   9e3e797b5752ded443644ac5bb4d1eba
#
_cell.length_a   1.000
_cell.length_b   1.000
_cell.length_c   1.000
_cell.angle_alpha   90.00
_cell.angle_beta   90.00
_cell.angle_gamma   90.00
#
_symmetry.space_group_name_H-M   'P 1'
#
loop_
_entity.id
_entity.type
_entity.pdbx_description
1 polymer ?
#
loop_
_entity_poly.entity_id
_entity_poly.type
_entity_poly.pdbx_seq_one_letter_code
_entity_poly.pdbx_strand_id
1 'polypeptide(L)'
;MASSPRRRSRIAAFQALYETDVSGRDIAAVLDRQIEVSRLSDDGAEFARHLVDGVQQFHQQIDYEITTHATQFPLKDMAAVDRNVLRLAIYEVLFDNFAAPLRAVINEAVEIAKGYGTESSGRFVNGVLGAIALTASGENK
;
A
#
# COMPACT_ATOMS: atom_id res chain seq x y z
N MET A 1 0.33 -17.68 14.97
CA MET A 1 -0.79 -16.75 15.11
C MET A 1 -1.45 -16.46 13.77
N ALA A 2 -2.75 -16.46 13.74
CA ALA A 2 -3.47 -16.20 12.51
C ALA A 2 -3.27 -14.75 12.06
N SER A 3 -3.21 -14.54 10.75
CA SER A 3 -3.17 -13.20 10.20
C SER A 3 -4.46 -12.46 10.47
N SER A 4 -4.38 -11.15 10.63
CA SER A 4 -5.56 -10.30 10.65
C SER A 4 -6.36 -10.52 9.36
N PRO A 5 -7.70 -10.57 9.41
CA PRO A 5 -8.49 -10.67 8.18
C PRO A 5 -8.16 -9.55 7.19
N ARG A 6 -7.87 -8.35 7.71
CA ARG A 6 -7.52 -7.23 6.85
C ARG A 6 -6.13 -7.36 6.23
N ARG A 7 -5.23 -8.11 6.87
CA ARG A 7 -3.91 -8.37 6.29
C ARG A 7 -4.03 -9.11 4.97
N ARG A 8 -4.87 -10.12 4.91
CA ARG A 8 -5.05 -10.89 3.67
C ARG A 8 -5.63 -10.02 2.56
N SER A 9 -6.56 -9.14 2.90
CA SER A 9 -7.14 -8.20 1.93
C SER A 9 -6.08 -7.21 1.45
N ARG A 10 -5.25 -6.70 2.35
CA ARG A 10 -4.17 -5.79 1.98
C ARG A 10 -3.15 -6.45 1.07
N ILE A 11 -2.82 -7.71 1.34
CA ILE A 11 -1.90 -8.46 0.49
C ILE A 11 -2.50 -8.63 -0.91
N ALA A 12 -3.78 -8.98 -1.01
CA ALA A 12 -4.43 -9.13 -2.30
C ALA A 12 -4.43 -7.80 -3.07
N ALA A 13 -4.74 -6.70 -2.39
CA ALA A 13 -4.70 -5.37 -3.01
C ALA A 13 -3.29 -5.01 -3.47
N PHE A 14 -2.29 -5.24 -2.62
CA PHE A 14 -0.90 -4.99 -2.96
C PHE A 14 -0.48 -5.80 -4.20
N GLN A 15 -0.79 -7.09 -4.21
CA GLN A 15 -0.40 -7.94 -5.33
C GLN A 15 -1.06 -7.50 -6.64
N ALA A 16 -2.29 -7.04 -6.56
CA ALA A 16 -2.97 -6.52 -7.75
C ALA A 16 -2.31 -5.24 -8.26
N LEU A 17 -2.00 -4.32 -7.35
CA LEU A 17 -1.32 -3.08 -7.72
C LEU A 17 0.06 -3.38 -8.32
N TYR A 18 0.79 -4.28 -7.69
CA TYR A 18 2.12 -4.68 -8.15
C TYR A 18 2.05 -5.28 -9.56
N GLU A 19 1.18 -6.25 -9.76
CA GLU A 19 1.10 -6.93 -11.05
C GLU A 19 0.69 -5.96 -12.17
N THR A 20 -0.27 -5.08 -11.89
CA THR A 20 -0.68 -4.10 -12.88
C THR A 20 0.45 -3.13 -13.20
N ASP A 21 1.21 -2.71 -12.18
CA ASP A 21 2.31 -1.79 -12.37
C ASP A 21 3.41 -2.38 -13.26
N VAL A 22 3.77 -3.65 -13.05
CA VAL A 22 4.89 -4.25 -13.78
C VAL A 22 4.48 -4.88 -15.11
N SER A 23 3.22 -5.25 -15.30
CA SER A 23 2.78 -5.94 -16.50
C SER A 23 1.86 -5.12 -17.40
N GLY A 24 1.24 -4.09 -16.87
CA GLY A 24 0.23 -3.32 -17.61
C GLY A 24 -1.11 -4.02 -17.73
N ARG A 25 -1.31 -5.14 -17.05
CA ARG A 25 -2.60 -5.85 -17.11
C ARG A 25 -3.69 -5.05 -16.42
N ASP A 26 -4.93 -5.32 -16.81
CA ASP A 26 -6.09 -4.62 -16.25
C ASP A 26 -6.24 -4.88 -14.77
N ILE A 27 -6.28 -3.81 -13.97
CA ILE A 27 -6.31 -3.90 -12.52
C ILE A 27 -7.55 -4.64 -11.99
N ALA A 28 -8.70 -4.44 -12.62
CA ALA A 28 -9.93 -5.08 -12.15
C ALA A 28 -9.85 -6.59 -12.31
N ALA A 29 -9.34 -7.06 -13.45
CA ALA A 29 -9.20 -8.50 -13.70
C ALA A 29 -8.16 -9.12 -12.77
N VAL A 30 -7.05 -8.41 -12.56
CA VAL A 30 -6.00 -8.90 -11.68
C VAL A 30 -6.51 -9.00 -10.24
N LEU A 31 -7.24 -7.99 -9.80
CA LEU A 31 -7.78 -7.97 -8.43
C LEU A 31 -8.80 -9.08 -8.23
N ASP A 32 -9.70 -9.29 -9.21
CA ASP A 32 -10.69 -10.37 -9.12
C ASP A 32 -9.99 -11.72 -8.93
N ARG A 33 -8.91 -11.96 -9.68
CA ARG A 33 -8.16 -13.19 -9.56
C ARG A 33 -7.50 -13.30 -8.18
N GLN A 34 -6.91 -12.22 -7.67
CA GLN A 34 -6.27 -12.24 -6.36
C GLN A 34 -7.28 -12.51 -5.24
N ILE A 35 -8.46 -11.93 -5.34
CA ILE A 35 -9.53 -12.17 -4.37
C ILE A 35 -9.93 -13.64 -4.36
N GLU A 36 -10.07 -14.23 -5.54
CA GLU A 36 -10.46 -15.64 -5.67
C GLU A 36 -9.37 -16.57 -5.16
N VAL A 37 -8.13 -16.35 -5.59
CA VAL A 37 -6.99 -17.18 -5.18
C VAL A 37 -6.77 -17.11 -3.68
N SER A 38 -6.95 -15.94 -3.08
CA SER A 38 -6.77 -15.74 -1.65
C SER A 38 -7.98 -16.20 -0.84
N ARG A 39 -9.06 -16.56 -1.50
CA ARG A 39 -10.30 -17.01 -0.85
C ARG A 39 -10.78 -16.01 0.20
N LEU A 40 -10.83 -14.74 -0.18
CA LEU A 40 -11.30 -13.71 0.73
C LEU A 40 -12.81 -13.86 0.96
N SER A 41 -13.24 -13.54 2.19
CA SER A 41 -14.66 -13.43 2.47
C SER A 41 -15.25 -12.25 1.69
N ASP A 42 -16.59 -12.15 1.68
CA ASP A 42 -17.24 -11.02 1.01
C ASP A 42 -16.76 -9.69 1.59
N ASP A 43 -16.64 -9.60 2.91
CA ASP A 43 -16.14 -8.39 3.57
C ASP A 43 -14.69 -8.13 3.21
N GLY A 44 -13.87 -9.18 3.17
CA GLY A 44 -12.46 -9.04 2.79
C GLY A 44 -12.29 -8.61 1.35
N ALA A 45 -13.11 -9.16 0.46
CA ALA A 45 -13.09 -8.78 -0.95
C ALA A 45 -13.51 -7.32 -1.12
N GLU A 46 -14.54 -6.89 -0.42
CA GLU A 46 -15.00 -5.50 -0.47
C GLU A 46 -13.91 -4.55 0.01
N PHE A 47 -13.22 -4.91 1.10
CA PHE A 47 -12.13 -4.07 1.60
C PHE A 47 -10.97 -4.00 0.60
N ALA A 48 -10.61 -5.13 -0.02
CA ALA A 48 -9.54 -5.13 -1.04
C ALA A 48 -9.91 -4.23 -2.23
N ARG A 49 -11.16 -4.29 -2.68
CA ARG A 49 -11.63 -3.44 -3.77
C ARG A 49 -11.62 -1.96 -3.37
N HIS A 50 -12.03 -1.67 -2.15
CA HIS A 50 -12.00 -0.31 -1.62
C HIS A 50 -10.58 0.26 -1.65
N LEU A 51 -9.60 -0.53 -1.24
CA LEU A 51 -8.21 -0.10 -1.22
C LEU A 51 -7.68 0.19 -2.62
N VAL A 52 -7.92 -0.73 -3.56
CA VAL A 52 -7.44 -0.56 -4.93
C VAL A 52 -8.12 0.64 -5.60
N ASP A 53 -9.44 0.76 -5.42
CA ASP A 53 -10.17 1.90 -5.99
C ASP A 53 -9.65 3.21 -5.43
N GLY A 54 -9.35 3.25 -4.14
CA GLY A 54 -8.80 4.46 -3.50
C GLY A 54 -7.44 4.83 -4.06
N VAL A 55 -6.56 3.84 -4.24
CA VAL A 55 -5.24 4.11 -4.82
C VAL A 55 -5.38 4.64 -6.24
N GLN A 56 -6.29 4.07 -7.03
CA GLN A 56 -6.52 4.54 -8.40
C GLN A 56 -7.07 5.97 -8.41
N GLN A 57 -8.00 6.25 -7.52
CA GLN A 57 -8.63 7.57 -7.45
C GLN A 57 -7.64 8.66 -7.06
N PHE A 58 -6.76 8.38 -6.10
CA PHE A 58 -5.82 9.37 -5.57
C PHE A 58 -4.40 9.16 -6.08
N HIS A 59 -4.25 8.48 -7.20
CA HIS A 59 -2.95 8.05 -7.73
C HIS A 59 -1.94 9.19 -7.83
N GLN A 60 -2.33 10.31 -8.39
CA GLN A 60 -1.40 11.43 -8.58
C GLN A 60 -0.96 12.03 -7.24
N GLN A 61 -1.90 12.22 -6.34
CA GLN A 61 -1.59 12.77 -5.02
C GLN A 61 -0.71 11.82 -4.22
N ILE A 62 -0.98 10.51 -4.32
CA ILE A 62 -0.18 9.51 -3.62
C ILE A 62 1.25 9.51 -4.15
N ASP A 63 1.43 9.50 -5.46
CA ASP A 63 2.76 9.50 -6.06
C ASP A 63 3.53 10.78 -5.72
N TYR A 64 2.83 11.90 -5.61
CA TYR A 64 3.44 13.15 -5.17
C TYR A 64 4.00 13.01 -3.74
N GLU A 65 3.23 12.37 -2.84
CA GLU A 65 3.69 12.15 -1.47
C GLU A 65 4.94 11.26 -1.43
N ILE A 66 4.97 10.23 -2.25
CA ILE A 66 6.15 9.35 -2.31
C ILE A 66 7.36 10.17 -2.77
N THR A 67 7.21 10.91 -3.85
CA THR A 67 8.30 11.69 -4.43
C THR A 67 8.83 12.73 -3.44
N THR A 68 7.92 13.35 -2.69
CA THR A 68 8.28 14.39 -1.73
C THR A 68 9.08 13.82 -0.55
N HIS A 69 8.75 12.62 -0.09
CA HIS A 69 9.33 12.05 1.11
C HIS A 69 10.40 10.99 0.86
N ALA A 70 10.49 10.45 -0.35
CA ALA A 70 11.51 9.48 -0.73
C ALA A 70 12.40 10.12 -1.80
N THR A 71 13.24 11.06 -1.39
CA THR A 71 13.98 11.92 -2.32
C THR A 71 15.23 11.29 -2.90
N GLN A 72 15.59 10.09 -2.45
CA GLN A 72 16.87 9.47 -2.86
C GLN A 72 16.87 9.00 -4.30
N PHE A 73 15.71 8.65 -4.85
CA PHE A 73 15.61 8.28 -6.25
C PHE A 73 14.25 8.59 -6.83
N PRO A 74 14.19 8.73 -8.17
CA PRO A 74 12.90 8.93 -8.84
C PRO A 74 11.96 7.76 -8.59
N LEU A 75 10.67 8.04 -8.59
CA LEU A 75 9.64 7.02 -8.36
C LEU A 75 9.79 5.84 -9.32
N LYS A 76 10.11 6.10 -10.59
CA LYS A 76 10.25 5.05 -11.60
C LYS A 76 11.41 4.10 -11.32
N ASP A 77 12.41 4.55 -10.57
CA ASP A 77 13.59 3.74 -10.25
C ASP A 77 13.46 3.00 -8.94
N MET A 78 12.36 3.24 -8.21
CA MET A 78 12.09 2.56 -6.96
C MET A 78 11.69 1.11 -7.24
N ALA A 79 12.09 0.20 -6.36
CA ALA A 79 11.67 -1.19 -6.49
C ALA A 79 10.14 -1.26 -6.53
N ALA A 80 9.59 -2.05 -7.45
CA ALA A 80 8.14 -2.10 -7.64
C ALA A 80 7.39 -2.56 -6.39
N VAL A 81 7.98 -3.45 -5.58
CA VAL A 81 7.37 -3.87 -4.32
C VAL A 81 7.25 -2.66 -3.40
N ASP A 82 8.35 -1.93 -3.20
CA ASP A 82 8.37 -0.77 -2.31
C ASP A 82 7.38 0.29 -2.77
N ARG A 83 7.37 0.58 -4.06
CA ARG A 83 6.49 1.59 -4.64
C ARG A 83 5.01 1.24 -4.39
N ASN A 84 4.63 0.00 -4.60
CA ASN A 84 3.23 -0.38 -4.47
C ASN A 84 2.79 -0.57 -3.03
N VAL A 85 3.68 -1.00 -2.14
CA VAL A 85 3.40 -1.00 -0.71
C VAL A 85 3.17 0.43 -0.23
N LEU A 86 4.02 1.36 -0.66
CA LEU A 86 3.86 2.76 -0.29
C LEU A 86 2.56 3.35 -0.82
N ARG A 87 2.20 3.06 -2.07
CA ARG A 87 0.95 3.55 -2.64
C ARG A 87 -0.25 3.11 -1.81
N LEU A 88 -0.27 1.83 -1.45
CA LEU A 88 -1.37 1.29 -0.67
C LEU A 88 -1.46 1.92 0.71
N ALA A 89 -0.32 1.98 1.41
CA ALA A 89 -0.30 2.51 2.77
C ALA A 89 -0.60 4.01 2.81
N ILE A 90 -0.08 4.78 1.86
CA ILE A 90 -0.35 6.22 1.82
C ILE A 90 -1.82 6.49 1.60
N TYR A 91 -2.49 5.70 0.76
CA TYR A 91 -3.92 5.82 0.63
C TYR A 91 -4.60 5.69 1.99
N GLU A 92 -4.27 4.65 2.75
CA GLU A 92 -4.90 4.43 4.05
C GLU A 92 -4.54 5.50 5.07
N VAL A 93 -3.32 6.04 5.02
CA VAL A 93 -2.86 7.04 5.98
C VAL A 93 -3.47 8.41 5.71
N LEU A 94 -3.54 8.83 4.45
CA LEU A 94 -3.89 10.20 4.11
C LEU A 94 -5.27 10.38 3.51
N PHE A 95 -5.83 9.35 2.86
CA PHE A 95 -7.01 9.54 2.03
C PHE A 95 -8.20 8.68 2.41
N ASP A 96 -8.07 7.82 3.40
CA ASP A 96 -9.14 6.89 3.79
C ASP A 96 -9.84 7.31 5.08
N ASN A 97 -9.86 8.60 5.38
CA ASN A 97 -10.61 9.17 6.50
C ASN A 97 -10.33 8.49 7.84
N PHE A 98 -9.08 8.10 8.07
CA PHE A 98 -8.66 7.47 9.33
C PHE A 98 -9.43 6.17 9.63
N ALA A 99 -9.79 5.43 8.57
CA ALA A 99 -10.54 4.18 8.74
C ALA A 99 -9.78 3.15 9.56
N ALA A 100 -8.43 3.21 9.59
CA ALA A 100 -7.61 2.32 10.41
C ALA A 100 -6.60 3.15 11.20
N PRO A 101 -6.19 2.67 12.39
CA PRO A 101 -5.16 3.37 13.17
C PRO A 101 -3.85 3.50 12.38
N LEU A 102 -3.25 4.67 12.45
CA LEU A 102 -2.03 4.98 11.72
C LEU A 102 -0.91 3.95 11.96
N ARG A 103 -0.67 3.63 13.23
CA ARG A 103 0.40 2.69 13.57
C ARG A 103 0.14 1.30 12.96
N ALA A 104 -1.13 0.88 12.96
CA ALA A 104 -1.49 -0.42 12.39
C ALA A 104 -1.22 -0.46 10.89
N VAL A 105 -1.58 0.62 10.19
CA VAL A 105 -1.34 0.70 8.74
C VAL A 105 0.15 0.62 8.43
N ILE A 106 0.96 1.39 9.16
CA ILE A 106 2.41 1.40 8.93
C ILE A 106 3.01 0.02 9.23
N ASN A 107 2.62 -0.60 10.34
CA ASN A 107 3.13 -1.92 10.69
C ASN A 107 2.77 -2.96 9.64
N GLU A 108 1.54 -2.93 9.13
CA GLU A 108 1.12 -3.87 8.08
C GLU A 108 1.90 -3.64 6.79
N ALA A 109 2.13 -2.39 6.43
CA ALA A 109 2.92 -2.06 5.24
C ALA A 109 4.34 -2.59 5.36
N VAL A 110 4.97 -2.40 6.52
CA VAL A 110 6.32 -2.89 6.77
C VAL A 110 6.37 -4.41 6.65
N GLU A 111 5.38 -5.12 7.20
CA GLU A 111 5.34 -6.58 7.11
C GLU A 111 5.20 -7.06 5.67
N ILE A 112 4.37 -6.40 4.87
CA ILE A 112 4.23 -6.75 3.45
C ILE A 112 5.56 -6.50 2.72
N ALA A 113 6.19 -5.36 2.98
CA ALA A 113 7.47 -5.03 2.35
C ALA A 113 8.55 -6.07 2.70
N LYS A 114 8.59 -6.51 3.96
CA LYS A 114 9.54 -7.53 4.39
C LYS A 114 9.27 -8.88 3.73
N GLY A 115 8.01 -9.21 3.52
CA GLY A 115 7.64 -10.50 2.95
C GLY A 115 7.84 -10.60 1.45
N TYR A 116 7.71 -9.50 0.73
CA TYR A 116 7.73 -9.50 -0.74
C TYR A 116 8.91 -8.76 -1.35
N GLY A 117 9.58 -7.93 -0.59
CA GLY A 117 10.68 -7.11 -1.09
C GLY A 117 12.05 -7.66 -0.69
N THR A 118 13.03 -6.77 -0.72
CA THR A 118 14.39 -7.11 -0.30
C THR A 118 14.52 -6.91 1.21
N GLU A 119 15.70 -7.27 1.72
CA GLU A 119 16.03 -7.11 3.12
C GLU A 119 15.86 -5.69 3.63
N SER A 120 16.12 -4.70 2.79
CA SER A 120 16.02 -3.29 3.17
C SER A 120 14.65 -2.67 2.96
N SER A 121 13.73 -3.38 2.32
CA SER A 121 12.41 -2.82 1.97
C SER A 121 11.61 -2.39 3.19
N GLY A 122 11.58 -3.20 4.23
CA GLY A 122 10.84 -2.86 5.44
C GLY A 122 11.33 -1.58 6.08
N ARG A 123 12.64 -1.41 6.17
CA ARG A 123 13.24 -0.21 6.75
C ARG A 123 12.94 1.02 5.90
N PHE A 124 13.06 0.89 4.58
CA PHE A 124 12.79 1.98 3.66
C PHE A 124 11.33 2.43 3.76
N VAL A 125 10.41 1.49 3.69
CA VAL A 125 8.97 1.79 3.77
C VAL A 125 8.63 2.43 5.11
N ASN A 126 9.17 1.90 6.20
CA ASN A 126 8.93 2.46 7.52
C ASN A 126 9.40 3.91 7.62
N GLY A 127 10.57 4.20 7.05
CA GLY A 127 11.12 5.57 7.09
C GLY A 127 10.26 6.55 6.32
N VAL A 128 9.82 6.18 5.12
CA VAL A 128 8.98 7.04 4.30
C VAL A 128 7.63 7.29 4.96
N LEU A 129 6.99 6.21 5.43
CA LEU A 129 5.67 6.34 6.05
C LEU A 129 5.72 7.09 7.37
N GLY A 130 6.81 6.93 8.13
CA GLY A 130 7.00 7.68 9.36
C GLY A 130 7.08 9.18 9.10
N ALA A 131 7.81 9.58 8.06
CA ALA A 131 7.93 11.00 7.69
C ALA A 131 6.57 11.56 7.24
N ILE A 132 5.83 10.79 6.44
CA ILE A 132 4.50 11.20 5.98
C ILE A 132 3.56 11.34 7.17
N ALA A 133 3.63 10.41 8.12
CA ALA A 133 2.75 10.42 9.30
C ALA A 133 2.99 11.67 10.16
N LEU A 134 4.23 12.08 10.33
CA LEU A 134 4.54 13.30 11.07
C LEU A 134 3.90 14.52 10.42
N THR A 135 4.00 14.61 9.10
CA THR A 135 3.39 15.71 8.37
C THR A 135 1.87 15.68 8.48
N ALA A 136 1.28 14.49 8.33
CA ALA A 136 -0.16 14.32 8.37
C ALA A 136 -0.75 14.65 9.75
N SER A 137 -0.02 14.37 10.83
CA SER A 137 -0.49 14.66 12.17
C SER A 137 -0.33 16.13 12.55
N GLY A 138 0.33 16.91 11.71
CA GLY A 138 0.55 18.32 11.97
C GLY A 138 1.65 18.59 12.99
N GLU A 139 2.48 17.61 13.29
CA GLU A 139 3.52 17.76 14.30
C GLU A 139 4.70 18.59 13.86
N ASN A 140 4.77 18.92 12.57
CA ASN A 140 5.83 19.74 12.05
C ASN A 140 5.33 21.08 11.55
N LYS A 141 4.47 21.66 12.31
CA LYS A 141 3.97 22.99 12.03
C LYS A 141 5.05 24.06 12.23
#